data_40f3e9f68d2d5e33c91e886e1b346dbf
#
_entry.id   40f3e9f68d2d5e33c91e886e1b346dbf
#
_cell.length_a   1.000
_cell.length_b   1.000
_cell.length_c   1.000
_cell.angle_alpha   90.00
_cell.angle_beta   90.00
_cell.angle_gamma   90.00
#
_symmetry.space_group_name_H-M   'P 1'
#
loop_
_entity.id
_entity.type
_entity.pdbx_description
1 polymer ?
#
loop_
_entity_poly.entity_id
_entity_poly.type
_entity_poly.pdbx_seq_one_letter_code
_entity_poly.pdbx_strand_id
1 'polypeptide(L)'
;DLDAAYAADKVGLLMGLNSSIWFGDSPGVLRMFARLGLRHITLAVSGRELGYDGYDETRSGGKLTSHGVRLIHEMNDCGILIDISHLNDPCSLDVIEVSGKPVIASHSNPRALSDSLRDIPDGVMHALAEAGGVLGILPPISRPPGAPPTGAGTMTQVARREVEETVR
;
A
#
# COMPACT_ATOMS: atom_id res chain seq x y z
N ASP A 1 17.29 7.80 -11.07
CA ASP A 1 17.69 8.56 -9.88
C ASP A 1 18.01 7.66 -8.70
N LEU A 2 17.27 6.54 -8.45
CA LEU A 2 17.63 5.56 -7.42
C LEU A 2 18.92 4.84 -7.77
N ASP A 3 19.10 4.42 -9.02
CA ASP A 3 20.33 3.78 -9.49
C ASP A 3 21.53 4.72 -9.36
N ALA A 4 21.34 6.00 -9.68
CA ALA A 4 22.38 7.01 -9.51
C ALA A 4 22.71 7.29 -8.03
N ALA A 5 21.71 7.25 -7.14
CA ALA A 5 21.93 7.36 -5.71
C ALA A 5 22.70 6.14 -5.18
N TYR A 6 22.30 4.93 -5.59
CA TYR A 6 22.99 3.69 -5.24
C TYR A 6 24.43 3.68 -5.71
N ALA A 7 24.69 4.02 -6.99
CA ALA A 7 26.02 4.09 -7.55
C ALA A 7 26.94 5.14 -6.89
N ALA A 8 26.34 6.18 -6.29
CA ALA A 8 27.04 7.25 -5.58
C ALA A 8 27.11 7.02 -4.05
N ASP A 9 26.73 5.85 -3.55
CA ASP A 9 26.64 5.53 -2.12
C ASP A 9 25.80 6.56 -1.33
N LYS A 10 24.63 6.92 -1.89
CA LYS A 10 23.71 7.89 -1.32
C LYS A 10 22.38 7.23 -1.00
N VAL A 11 21.68 7.82 -0.04
CA VAL A 11 20.30 7.41 0.29
C VAL A 11 19.34 7.94 -0.76
N GLY A 12 18.55 7.03 -1.36
CA GLY A 12 17.42 7.38 -2.21
C GLY A 12 16.17 7.62 -1.36
N LEU A 13 15.45 8.73 -1.60
CA LEU A 13 14.18 9.04 -0.96
C LEU A 13 13.04 8.90 -1.95
N LEU A 14 12.08 8.01 -1.67
CA LEU A 14 10.85 7.86 -2.42
C LEU A 14 9.69 8.48 -1.65
N MET A 15 9.03 9.49 -2.25
CA MET A 15 7.89 10.14 -1.62
C MET A 15 6.63 9.31 -1.83
N GLY A 16 5.98 8.91 -0.73
CA GLY A 16 4.76 8.09 -0.73
C GLY A 16 3.62 8.72 0.05
N LEU A 17 2.39 8.34 -0.29
CA LEU A 17 1.18 8.62 0.48
C LEU A 17 0.53 7.33 0.94
N ASN A 18 -0.02 7.38 2.14
CA ASN A 18 -0.86 6.33 2.70
C ASN A 18 -2.32 6.81 2.61
N SER A 19 -3.13 6.11 1.81
CA SER A 19 -4.49 6.44 1.38
C SER A 19 -4.58 7.41 0.19
N SER A 20 -5.47 7.09 -0.73
CA SER A 20 -5.78 7.91 -1.91
C SER A 20 -6.88 8.95 -1.65
N ILE A 21 -7.45 8.99 -0.46
CA ILE A 21 -8.55 9.90 -0.08
C ILE A 21 -8.25 11.37 -0.40
N TRP A 22 -6.97 11.73 -0.41
CA TRP A 22 -6.49 13.09 -0.68
C TRP A 22 -6.74 13.58 -2.10
N PHE A 23 -7.02 12.67 -3.05
CA PHE A 23 -7.27 13.01 -4.44
C PHE A 23 -8.75 13.19 -4.74
N GLY A 24 -9.64 12.72 -3.85
CA GLY A 24 -11.06 12.68 -4.11
C GLY A 24 -11.37 11.93 -5.41
N ASP A 25 -12.20 12.52 -6.26
CA ASP A 25 -12.53 12.00 -7.58
C ASP A 25 -11.73 12.66 -8.73
N SER A 26 -10.70 13.45 -8.40
CA SER A 26 -9.99 14.30 -9.36
C SER A 26 -8.64 13.73 -9.81
N PRO A 27 -8.53 13.18 -11.04
CA PRO A 27 -7.26 12.79 -11.63
C PRO A 27 -6.27 13.95 -11.76
N GLY A 28 -6.77 15.18 -11.87
CA GLY A 28 -5.92 16.38 -11.92
C GLY A 28 -5.12 16.61 -10.65
N VAL A 29 -5.71 16.31 -9.49
CA VAL A 29 -5.01 16.40 -8.19
C VAL A 29 -3.90 15.34 -8.12
N LEU A 30 -4.18 14.11 -8.55
CA LEU A 30 -3.16 13.06 -8.62
C LEU A 30 -1.97 13.46 -9.49
N ARG A 31 -2.23 14.01 -10.71
CA ARG A 31 -1.17 14.51 -11.60
C ARG A 31 -0.36 15.63 -10.98
N MET A 32 -0.99 16.50 -10.22
CA MET A 32 -0.30 17.56 -9.48
C MET A 32 0.68 16.96 -8.47
N PHE A 33 0.23 16.01 -7.64
CA PHE A 33 1.10 15.33 -6.69
C PHE A 33 2.24 14.56 -7.38
N ALA A 34 1.97 13.90 -8.50
CA ALA A 34 3.01 13.24 -9.32
C ALA A 34 4.08 14.22 -9.80
N ARG A 35 3.68 15.44 -10.22
CA ARG A 35 4.61 16.51 -10.62
C ARG A 35 5.43 17.05 -9.44
N LEU A 36 4.86 17.03 -8.22
CA LEU A 36 5.56 17.38 -6.99
C LEU A 36 6.52 16.27 -6.49
N GLY A 37 6.56 15.13 -7.17
CA GLY A 37 7.49 14.05 -6.86
C GLY A 37 6.90 12.85 -6.14
N LEU A 38 5.58 12.78 -5.97
CA LEU A 38 4.93 11.57 -5.44
C LEU A 38 5.17 10.38 -6.36
N ARG A 39 5.61 9.25 -5.81
CA ARG A 39 5.95 8.04 -6.58
C ARG A 39 5.40 6.75 -6.01
N HIS A 40 4.75 6.79 -4.85
CA HIS A 40 4.18 5.60 -4.21
C HIS A 40 2.86 5.96 -3.52
N ILE A 41 1.85 5.11 -3.65
CA ILE A 41 0.56 5.26 -2.96
C ILE A 41 0.10 3.91 -2.45
N THR A 42 -0.08 3.79 -1.13
CA THR A 42 -0.90 2.74 -0.52
C THR A 42 -2.35 3.15 -0.71
N LEU A 43 -3.15 2.34 -1.40
CA LEU A 43 -4.48 2.75 -1.85
C LEU A 43 -5.42 3.05 -0.70
N ALA A 44 -5.61 2.14 0.25
CA ALA A 44 -6.46 2.29 1.42
C ALA A 44 -5.68 2.11 2.72
N VAL A 45 -6.23 2.60 3.84
CA VAL A 45 -5.74 2.28 5.20
C VAL A 45 -6.68 1.27 5.85
N SER A 46 -7.97 1.55 5.83
CA SER A 46 -9.04 0.69 6.34
C SER A 46 -10.38 1.20 5.81
N GLY A 47 -11.40 0.35 5.84
CA GLY A 47 -12.74 0.72 5.40
C GLY A 47 -12.87 1.00 3.91
N ARG A 48 -13.99 1.60 3.53
CA ARG A 48 -14.33 1.88 2.14
C ARG A 48 -13.83 3.25 1.71
N GLU A 49 -13.22 3.32 0.52
CA GLU A 49 -12.92 4.54 -0.19
C GLU A 49 -13.71 4.62 -1.53
N LEU A 50 -13.60 5.72 -2.27
CA LEU A 50 -14.33 5.89 -3.53
C LEU A 50 -14.01 4.83 -4.58
N GLY A 51 -12.78 4.35 -4.59
CA GLY A 51 -12.25 3.44 -5.61
C GLY A 51 -12.26 1.98 -5.22
N TYR A 52 -12.20 1.66 -3.95
CA TYR A 52 -11.92 0.32 -3.43
C TYR A 52 -12.25 0.18 -1.95
N ASP A 53 -12.21 -1.06 -1.47
CA ASP A 53 -12.44 -1.42 -0.07
C ASP A 53 -11.14 -1.83 0.61
N GLY A 54 -10.91 -1.33 1.83
CA GLY A 54 -9.86 -1.80 2.73
C GLY A 54 -10.20 -3.15 3.38
N TYR A 55 -9.25 -3.74 4.08
CA TYR A 55 -9.33 -5.09 4.65
C TYR A 55 -10.46 -5.29 5.68
N ASP A 56 -10.89 -4.25 6.35
CA ASP A 56 -11.96 -4.30 7.37
C ASP A 56 -13.36 -4.09 6.80
N GLU A 57 -13.48 -3.75 5.51
CA GLU A 57 -14.77 -3.70 4.83
C GLU A 57 -15.20 -5.10 4.37
N THR A 58 -15.71 -5.87 5.32
CA THR A 58 -16.09 -7.27 5.09
C THR A 58 -17.52 -7.45 4.57
N ARG A 59 -18.35 -6.43 4.65
CA ARG A 59 -19.78 -6.54 4.29
C ARG A 59 -20.05 -6.38 2.80
N SER A 60 -19.29 -5.56 2.13
CA SER A 60 -19.50 -5.29 0.70
C SER A 60 -18.86 -6.35 -0.18
N GLY A 61 -17.70 -6.89 0.22
CA GLY A 61 -16.90 -7.82 -0.59
C GLY A 61 -16.55 -7.23 -1.96
N GLY A 62 -16.49 -5.89 -2.04
CA GLY A 62 -16.39 -5.16 -3.30
C GLY A 62 -15.05 -5.34 -3.98
N LYS A 63 -15.09 -5.26 -5.31
CA LYS A 63 -13.96 -5.05 -6.20
C LYS A 63 -13.74 -3.54 -6.41
N LEU A 64 -12.83 -3.18 -7.33
CA LEU A 64 -12.68 -1.81 -7.76
C LEU A 64 -14.00 -1.23 -8.30
N THR A 65 -14.29 0.00 -7.94
CA THR A 65 -15.31 0.78 -8.62
C THR A 65 -14.79 1.26 -9.98
N SER A 66 -15.68 1.76 -10.86
CA SER A 66 -15.24 2.41 -12.10
C SER A 66 -14.32 3.61 -11.84
N HIS A 67 -14.44 4.26 -10.68
CA HIS A 67 -13.49 5.30 -10.26
C HIS A 67 -12.14 4.70 -9.91
N GLY A 68 -12.10 3.59 -9.16
CA GLY A 68 -10.87 2.87 -8.82
C GLY A 68 -10.10 2.43 -10.05
N VAL A 69 -10.78 1.84 -11.04
CA VAL A 69 -10.15 1.45 -12.32
C VAL A 69 -9.49 2.65 -13.01
N ARG A 70 -10.19 3.78 -13.12
CA ARG A 70 -9.60 5.00 -13.71
C ARG A 70 -8.40 5.52 -12.91
N LEU A 71 -8.45 5.44 -11.58
CA LEU A 71 -7.36 5.86 -10.72
C LEU A 71 -6.12 4.99 -10.91
N ILE A 72 -6.27 3.66 -11.00
CA ILE A 72 -5.18 2.72 -11.26
C ILE A 72 -4.49 3.04 -12.60
N HIS A 73 -5.26 3.26 -13.67
CA HIS A 73 -4.69 3.65 -14.96
C HIS A 73 -3.94 4.99 -14.88
N GLU A 74 -4.52 5.99 -14.23
CA GLU A 74 -3.89 7.29 -14.05
C GLU A 74 -2.58 7.22 -13.24
N MET A 75 -2.53 6.35 -12.20
CA MET A 75 -1.30 6.10 -11.44
C MET A 75 -0.22 5.47 -12.32
N ASN A 76 -0.59 4.49 -13.15
CA ASN A 76 0.31 3.87 -14.11
C ASN A 76 0.88 4.88 -15.12
N ASP A 77 0.03 5.78 -15.63
CA ASP A 77 0.42 6.83 -16.58
C ASP A 77 1.36 7.86 -15.94
N CYS A 78 1.13 8.16 -14.67
CA CYS A 78 1.97 9.07 -13.88
C CYS A 78 3.27 8.43 -13.37
N GLY A 79 3.48 7.12 -13.54
CA GLY A 79 4.62 6.42 -12.99
C GLY A 79 4.62 6.34 -11.46
N ILE A 80 3.44 6.20 -10.86
CA ILE A 80 3.26 6.02 -9.42
C ILE A 80 3.14 4.53 -9.13
N LEU A 81 3.97 4.04 -8.21
CA LEU A 81 3.94 2.68 -7.70
C LEU A 81 2.69 2.46 -6.86
N ILE A 82 1.92 1.45 -7.21
CA ILE A 82 0.68 1.08 -6.55
C ILE A 82 0.96 0.05 -5.45
N ASP A 83 0.49 0.32 -4.25
CA ASP A 83 0.63 -0.55 -3.09
C ASP A 83 -0.74 -1.07 -2.65
N ILE A 84 -0.91 -2.39 -2.71
CA ILE A 84 -2.13 -3.10 -2.32
C ILE A 84 -2.20 -3.44 -0.84
N SER A 85 -1.19 -3.09 -0.04
CA SER A 85 -1.28 -3.26 1.42
C SER A 85 -2.55 -2.61 1.95
N HIS A 86 -3.22 -3.27 2.87
CA HIS A 86 -4.50 -2.86 3.46
C HIS A 86 -5.75 -3.02 2.58
N LEU A 87 -5.67 -3.40 1.32
CA LEU A 87 -6.87 -3.71 0.56
C LEU A 87 -7.51 -5.03 1.02
N ASN A 88 -8.82 -5.18 0.79
CA ASN A 88 -9.45 -6.48 0.87
C ASN A 88 -9.01 -7.38 -0.29
N ASP A 89 -9.26 -8.68 -0.18
CA ASP A 89 -8.79 -9.66 -1.17
C ASP A 89 -9.34 -9.44 -2.58
N PRO A 90 -10.66 -9.17 -2.77
CA PRO A 90 -11.22 -8.91 -4.08
C PRO A 90 -10.64 -7.67 -4.77
N CYS A 91 -10.43 -6.58 -4.02
CA CYS A 91 -9.78 -5.39 -4.56
C CYS A 91 -8.30 -5.63 -4.89
N SER A 92 -7.59 -6.38 -4.06
CA SER A 92 -6.18 -6.71 -4.30
C SER A 92 -6.00 -7.44 -5.62
N LEU A 93 -6.81 -8.48 -5.87
CA LEU A 93 -6.79 -9.23 -7.13
C LEU A 93 -7.18 -8.35 -8.33
N ASP A 94 -8.20 -7.53 -8.16
CA ASP A 94 -8.69 -6.64 -9.21
C ASP A 94 -7.66 -5.56 -9.57
N VAL A 95 -6.95 -4.99 -8.58
CA VAL A 95 -5.84 -4.06 -8.81
C VAL A 95 -4.71 -4.72 -9.59
N ILE A 96 -4.32 -5.94 -9.23
CA ILE A 96 -3.28 -6.70 -9.94
C ILE A 96 -3.68 -6.95 -11.39
N GLU A 97 -4.96 -7.32 -11.63
CA GLU A 97 -5.49 -7.57 -12.97
C GLU A 97 -5.56 -6.29 -13.83
N VAL A 98 -6.05 -5.19 -13.25
CA VAL A 98 -6.27 -3.90 -13.96
C VAL A 98 -4.97 -3.14 -14.17
N SER A 99 -3.99 -3.30 -13.28
CA SER A 99 -2.71 -2.61 -13.40
C SER A 99 -1.92 -3.14 -14.59
N GLY A 100 -1.55 -2.28 -15.51
CA GLY A 100 -0.65 -2.62 -16.63
C GLY A 100 0.82 -2.71 -16.22
N LYS A 101 1.14 -2.55 -14.93
CA LYS A 101 2.50 -2.55 -14.36
C LYS A 101 2.53 -3.35 -13.06
N PRO A 102 3.71 -3.86 -12.66
CA PRO A 102 3.85 -4.52 -11.37
C PRO A 102 3.41 -3.61 -10.21
N VAL A 103 2.70 -4.21 -9.25
CA VAL A 103 2.27 -3.56 -8.01
C VAL A 103 3.02 -4.17 -6.82
N ILE A 104 2.94 -3.56 -5.66
CA ILE A 104 3.56 -4.09 -4.45
C ILE A 104 2.55 -4.27 -3.33
N ALA A 105 2.86 -5.15 -2.40
CA ALA A 105 2.33 -5.13 -1.05
C ALA A 105 3.49 -4.75 -0.12
N SER A 106 3.64 -3.46 0.16
CA SER A 106 4.86 -2.94 0.80
C SER A 106 5.05 -3.43 2.23
N HIS A 107 3.95 -3.73 2.95
CA HIS A 107 3.98 -4.12 4.36
C HIS A 107 2.77 -5.01 4.72
N SER A 108 2.88 -6.28 4.41
CA SER A 108 1.87 -7.29 4.71
C SER A 108 2.52 -8.60 5.12
N ASN A 109 1.75 -9.52 5.74
CA ASN A 109 2.23 -10.84 6.09
C ASN A 109 1.38 -11.92 5.39
N PRO A 110 1.86 -13.15 5.26
CA PRO A 110 1.03 -14.27 4.83
C PRO A 110 -0.08 -14.55 5.85
N ARG A 111 -1.34 -14.57 5.40
CA ARG A 111 -2.49 -14.85 6.28
C ARG A 111 -2.42 -16.25 6.89
N ALA A 112 -1.77 -17.20 6.25
CA ALA A 112 -1.55 -18.54 6.79
C ALA A 112 -0.74 -18.55 8.10
N LEU A 113 0.00 -17.47 8.41
CA LEU A 113 0.80 -17.32 9.62
C LEU A 113 0.12 -16.44 10.68
N SER A 114 -0.99 -15.80 10.34
CA SER A 114 -1.75 -14.93 11.24
C SER A 114 -3.24 -15.00 10.91
N ASP A 115 -4.10 -15.05 11.88
CA ASP A 115 -5.57 -15.02 11.66
C ASP A 115 -6.05 -13.56 11.55
N SER A 116 -5.51 -12.82 10.58
CA SER A 116 -5.80 -11.40 10.38
C SER A 116 -6.24 -11.11 8.95
N LEU A 117 -7.39 -10.48 8.78
CA LEU A 117 -7.86 -9.98 7.47
C LEU A 117 -6.93 -8.92 6.88
N ARG A 118 -6.08 -8.29 7.72
CA ARG A 118 -5.05 -7.34 7.30
C ARG A 118 -3.96 -8.00 6.44
N ASP A 119 -3.76 -9.30 6.63
CA ASP A 119 -2.71 -10.05 5.97
C ASP A 119 -3.21 -10.70 4.67
N ILE A 120 -2.30 -11.02 3.77
CA ILE A 120 -2.58 -11.41 2.40
C ILE A 120 -2.75 -12.95 2.31
N PRO A 121 -3.84 -13.46 1.70
CA PRO A 121 -4.01 -14.88 1.45
C PRO A 121 -3.12 -15.36 0.30
N ASP A 122 -2.84 -16.67 0.26
CA ASP A 122 -1.98 -17.32 -0.72
C ASP A 122 -2.37 -16.97 -2.17
N GLY A 123 -3.67 -16.91 -2.48
CA GLY A 123 -4.16 -16.57 -3.82
C GLY A 123 -3.72 -15.17 -4.29
N VAL A 124 -3.72 -14.18 -3.38
CA VAL A 124 -3.23 -12.83 -3.70
C VAL A 124 -1.70 -12.82 -3.83
N MET A 125 -0.98 -13.57 -2.99
CA MET A 125 0.47 -13.69 -3.09
C MET A 125 0.91 -14.30 -4.42
N HIS A 126 0.22 -15.36 -4.88
CA HIS A 126 0.47 -15.97 -6.18
C HIS A 126 0.23 -14.98 -7.33
N ALA A 127 -0.93 -14.32 -7.34
CA ALA A 127 -1.25 -13.32 -8.37
C ALA A 127 -0.23 -12.18 -8.39
N LEU A 128 0.19 -11.71 -7.21
CA LEU A 128 1.22 -10.67 -7.08
C LEU A 128 2.56 -11.12 -7.69
N ALA A 129 2.98 -12.35 -7.40
CA ALA A 129 4.22 -12.91 -7.92
C ALA A 129 4.16 -13.11 -9.45
N GLU A 130 3.06 -13.63 -9.99
CA GLU A 130 2.84 -13.82 -11.43
C GLU A 130 2.87 -12.48 -12.20
N ALA A 131 2.37 -11.40 -11.56
CA ALA A 131 2.42 -10.05 -12.10
C ALA A 131 3.79 -9.35 -11.94
N GLY A 132 4.80 -10.04 -11.40
CA GLY A 132 6.13 -9.48 -11.18
C GLY A 132 6.19 -8.48 -10.01
N GLY A 133 5.22 -8.53 -9.10
CA GLY A 133 5.14 -7.69 -7.93
C GLY A 133 6.05 -8.13 -6.77
N VAL A 134 6.05 -7.37 -5.70
CA VAL A 134 6.89 -7.60 -4.52
C VAL A 134 6.03 -7.58 -3.25
N LEU A 135 6.29 -8.55 -2.36
CA LEU A 135 5.73 -8.58 -1.01
C LEU A 135 6.78 -8.16 0.01
N GLY A 136 6.55 -7.04 0.68
CA GLY A 136 7.30 -6.61 1.86
C GLY A 136 6.68 -7.21 3.12
N ILE A 137 7.50 -7.89 3.91
CA ILE A 137 7.07 -8.48 5.18
C ILE A 137 7.08 -7.41 6.27
N LEU A 138 5.96 -7.30 6.97
CA LEU A 138 5.85 -6.46 8.15
C LEU A 138 6.34 -7.25 9.37
N PRO A 139 7.46 -6.88 10.00
CA PRO A 139 7.92 -7.58 11.20
C PRO A 139 6.87 -7.46 12.32
N PRO A 140 6.73 -8.50 13.18
CA PRO A 140 5.81 -8.45 14.29
C PRO A 140 6.17 -7.29 15.22
N ILE A 141 5.27 -6.33 15.33
CA ILE A 141 5.41 -5.25 16.28
C ILE A 141 5.16 -5.86 17.68
N SER A 142 6.21 -6.14 18.43
CA SER A 142 6.08 -6.59 19.82
C SER A 142 5.47 -5.45 20.64
N ARG A 143 4.20 -5.61 21.00
CA ARG A 143 3.52 -4.63 21.85
C ARG A 143 3.97 -4.83 23.30
N PRO A 144 4.36 -3.76 24.00
CA PRO A 144 4.61 -3.87 25.43
C PRO A 144 3.32 -4.33 26.15
N PRO A 145 3.42 -5.16 27.20
CA PRO A 145 2.27 -5.59 27.97
C PRO A 145 1.44 -4.38 28.44
N GLY A 146 0.12 -4.42 28.22
CA GLY A 146 -0.79 -3.34 28.61
C GLY A 146 -0.94 -2.17 27.62
N ALA A 147 -0.31 -2.22 26.45
CA ALA A 147 -0.54 -1.20 25.43
C ALA A 147 -1.99 -1.24 24.91
N PRO A 148 -2.66 -0.08 24.72
CA PRO A 148 -4.02 -0.03 24.22
C PRO A 148 -4.12 -0.60 22.80
N PRO A 149 -5.30 -1.06 22.33
CA PRO A 149 -5.49 -1.50 20.95
C PRO A 149 -5.04 -0.41 19.98
N THR A 150 -4.33 -0.81 18.92
CA THR A 150 -3.87 0.13 17.90
C THR A 150 -5.06 0.71 17.13
N GLY A 151 -5.47 1.92 17.48
CA GLY A 151 -6.19 2.79 16.56
C GLY A 151 -5.19 3.45 15.59
N ALA A 152 -5.66 3.96 14.47
CA ALA A 152 -4.86 4.53 13.36
C ALA A 152 -3.79 5.61 13.75
N GLY A 153 -3.72 6.02 15.01
CA GLY A 153 -2.74 7.01 15.50
C GLY A 153 -1.42 6.46 16.00
N THR A 154 -1.29 5.14 16.19
CA THR A 154 -0.12 4.56 16.90
C THR A 154 1.01 4.11 15.96
N MET A 155 0.74 3.95 14.66
CA MET A 155 1.76 3.53 13.68
C MET A 155 2.91 4.52 13.53
N THR A 156 2.64 5.82 13.65
CA THR A 156 3.65 6.87 13.48
C THR A 156 4.67 6.91 14.62
N GLN A 157 4.30 6.51 15.82
CA GLN A 157 5.21 6.50 16.98
C GLN A 157 6.10 5.25 17.03
N VAL A 158 5.60 4.11 16.57
CA VAL A 158 6.38 2.86 16.54
C VAL A 158 7.42 2.91 15.43
N ALA A 159 7.05 3.36 14.23
CA ALA A 159 7.99 3.53 13.12
C ALA A 159 9.13 4.51 13.44
N ARG A 160 8.87 5.57 14.21
CA ARG A 160 9.93 6.48 14.69
C ARG A 160 10.95 5.80 15.62
N ARG A 161 10.48 4.94 16.51
CA ARG A 161 11.35 4.26 17.47
C ARG A 161 12.24 3.23 16.82
N GLU A 162 11.71 2.44 15.89
CA GLU A 162 12.47 1.44 15.15
C GLU A 162 13.53 2.05 14.22
N VAL A 163 13.22 3.18 13.58
CA VAL A 163 14.21 3.92 12.77
C VAL A 163 15.33 4.50 13.64
N GLU A 164 15.02 5.04 14.83
CA GLU A 164 16.02 5.57 15.77
C GLU A 164 16.90 4.49 16.37
N GLU A 165 16.40 3.25 16.56
CA GLU A 165 17.17 2.12 17.06
C GLU A 165 18.00 1.43 15.98
N THR A 166 17.61 1.52 14.72
CA THR A 166 18.32 0.92 13.58
C THR A 166 19.47 1.81 13.06
N VAL A 167 19.43 3.11 13.36
CA VAL A 167 20.43 4.11 12.92
C VAL A 167 21.53 4.34 13.96
N ARG A 168 21.50 3.68 15.12
CA ARG A 168 22.55 3.65 16.13
C ARG A 168 23.37 2.38 16.03
#